data_14b523fea239ff55097168a850c7eb5a
#
_entry.id   14b523fea239ff55097168a850c7eb5a
#
_cell.length_a   1.000
_cell.length_b   1.000
_cell.length_c   1.000
_cell.angle_alpha   90.00
_cell.angle_beta   90.00
_cell.angle_gamma   90.00
#
_symmetry.space_group_name_H-M   'P 1'
#
loop_
_entity.id
_entity.type
_entity.pdbx_description
1 polymer ?
#
loop_
_entity_poly.entity_id
_entity_poly.type
_entity_poly.pdbx_seq_one_letter_code
_entity_poly.pdbx_strand_id
1 'polypeptide(L)'
;MKSANIYNKELKRQQLGGFIPVYDQIPGTNYFLIDGNRLGFMFICNPSPGIFDNQQDVLAELFKMDFPADTICQTSLTALPDLTLHLSAWSAVRGGRMEGHDKLKADLLTGYQLDYYHRSLHEPLKPDHDKLMLRDFQVWISFSIPLKSALPTEMEQTRVDALYSELISKLNTLGLFPHKVGAENWLYCMDKLLHPGENSRWSEGHVEVNTMRRLNEQLNVPGRKYTVTENNFSSTTQSNDVSEQRFFKQLSVVKFPEYVNFGCMYELVVNWMNGRKTIFSPFMITQTVHFADPLKLARDNVRYKAITNKQASIPTVLT
;
A
#
# COMPACT_ATOMS: atom_id res chain seq x y z
N MET A 1 19.47 -30.19 -1.92
CA MET A 1 18.54 -30.02 -3.06
C MET A 1 17.52 -28.85 -2.89
N LYS A 2 17.04 -28.51 -1.69
CA LYS A 2 16.11 -27.36 -1.48
C LYS A 2 16.74 -25.99 -1.75
N SER A 3 18.03 -25.79 -1.44
CA SER A 3 18.72 -24.51 -1.65
C SER A 3 18.96 -24.17 -3.13
N ALA A 4 19.25 -25.15 -3.98
CA ALA A 4 19.43 -24.91 -5.41
C ALA A 4 18.15 -24.49 -6.13
N ASN A 5 16.98 -24.97 -5.67
CA ASN A 5 15.69 -24.56 -6.21
C ASN A 5 15.31 -23.12 -5.81
N ILE A 6 15.69 -22.69 -4.61
CA ILE A 6 15.50 -21.30 -4.15
C ILE A 6 16.39 -20.38 -4.98
N TYR A 7 17.66 -20.71 -5.14
CA TYR A 7 18.63 -19.93 -5.91
C TYR A 7 18.23 -19.80 -7.40
N ASN A 8 17.77 -20.89 -8.03
CA ASN A 8 17.26 -20.85 -9.40
C ASN A 8 15.95 -20.07 -9.53
N LYS A 9 15.11 -20.02 -8.49
CA LYS A 9 13.90 -19.21 -8.44
C LYS A 9 14.23 -17.72 -8.28
N GLU A 10 15.28 -17.40 -7.54
CA GLU A 10 15.79 -16.02 -7.38
C GLU A 10 16.48 -15.51 -8.63
N LEU A 11 17.28 -16.32 -9.31
CA LEU A 11 17.91 -15.97 -10.59
C LEU A 11 16.90 -15.68 -11.71
N LYS A 12 15.72 -16.32 -11.69
CA LYS A 12 14.61 -15.99 -12.61
C LYS A 12 13.90 -14.69 -12.28
N ARG A 13 14.11 -14.11 -11.09
CA ARG A 13 13.53 -12.85 -10.63
C ARG A 13 14.45 -11.66 -10.93
N GLN A 14 15.00 -11.56 -12.14
CA GLN A 14 15.87 -10.43 -12.53
C GLN A 14 15.09 -9.13 -12.77
N GLN A 15 13.77 -9.18 -12.77
CA GLN A 15 12.90 -8.03 -13.01
C GLN A 15 12.05 -7.72 -11.79
N LEU A 16 11.73 -6.45 -11.57
CA LEU A 16 10.94 -5.99 -10.43
C LEU A 16 9.63 -6.77 -10.26
N GLY A 17 8.90 -6.99 -11.34
CA GLY A 17 7.66 -7.76 -11.32
C GLY A 17 7.80 -9.17 -10.76
N GLY A 18 8.98 -9.78 -10.87
CA GLY A 18 9.25 -11.10 -10.29
C GLY A 18 9.26 -11.14 -8.76
N PHE A 19 9.39 -9.99 -8.08
CA PHE A 19 9.31 -9.87 -6.63
C PHE A 19 7.88 -9.61 -6.13
N ILE A 20 6.98 -9.21 -7.03
CA ILE A 20 5.59 -8.92 -6.69
C ILE A 20 4.76 -10.20 -6.88
N PRO A 21 4.14 -10.73 -5.81
CA PRO A 21 3.49 -12.04 -5.86
C PRO A 21 2.12 -12.05 -6.56
N VAL A 22 1.57 -10.89 -6.93
CA VAL A 22 0.27 -10.75 -7.62
C VAL A 22 0.50 -10.93 -9.11
N TYR A 23 -0.01 -12.01 -9.70
CA TYR A 23 0.29 -12.30 -11.10
C TYR A 23 -0.89 -12.17 -12.06
N ASP A 24 -2.14 -12.27 -11.57
CA ASP A 24 -3.31 -12.13 -12.44
C ASP A 24 -4.55 -11.67 -11.67
N GLN A 25 -5.58 -11.26 -12.40
CA GLN A 25 -6.91 -10.99 -11.87
C GLN A 25 -7.92 -11.99 -12.45
N ILE A 26 -8.81 -12.50 -11.61
CA ILE A 26 -9.92 -13.36 -12.09
C ILE A 26 -10.88 -12.49 -12.91
N PRO A 27 -11.12 -12.81 -14.19
CA PRO A 27 -11.97 -12.02 -15.08
C PRO A 27 -13.36 -11.76 -14.48
N GLY A 28 -13.83 -10.52 -14.60
CA GLY A 28 -15.15 -10.11 -14.11
C GLY A 28 -15.25 -9.95 -12.59
N THR A 29 -14.16 -10.07 -11.87
CA THR A 29 -14.11 -9.91 -10.40
C THR A 29 -13.06 -8.87 -10.00
N ASN A 30 -12.99 -8.54 -8.69
CA ASN A 30 -11.90 -7.75 -8.10
C ASN A 30 -10.95 -8.64 -7.28
N TYR A 31 -10.80 -9.89 -7.68
CA TYR A 31 -9.94 -10.86 -7.01
C TYR A 31 -8.67 -11.09 -7.80
N PHE A 32 -7.55 -11.16 -7.08
CA PHE A 32 -6.22 -11.36 -7.63
C PHE A 32 -5.69 -12.73 -7.26
N LEU A 33 -5.07 -13.38 -8.22
CA LEU A 33 -4.30 -14.60 -8.00
C LEU A 33 -2.90 -14.22 -7.50
N ILE A 34 -2.55 -14.77 -6.35
CA ILE A 34 -1.30 -14.49 -5.65
C ILE A 34 -0.47 -15.77 -5.59
N ASP A 35 0.86 -15.64 -5.72
CA ASP A 35 1.78 -16.76 -5.62
C ASP A 35 1.59 -17.56 -4.32
N GLY A 36 1.81 -18.87 -4.36
CA GLY A 36 1.59 -19.76 -3.22
C GLY A 36 0.14 -20.16 -2.99
N ASN A 37 -0.68 -20.23 -4.04
CA ASN A 37 -2.08 -20.62 -4.00
C ASN A 37 -2.90 -19.72 -3.05
N ARG A 38 -2.93 -18.45 -3.34
CA ARG A 38 -3.68 -17.48 -2.53
C ARG A 38 -4.58 -16.62 -3.42
N LEU A 39 -5.72 -16.25 -2.88
CA LEU A 39 -6.64 -15.29 -3.48
C LEU A 39 -6.57 -13.98 -2.70
N GLY A 40 -6.39 -12.87 -3.41
CA GLY A 40 -6.33 -11.56 -2.79
C GLY A 40 -7.38 -10.60 -3.31
N PHE A 41 -7.65 -9.59 -2.53
CA PHE A 41 -8.39 -8.40 -2.94
C PHE A 41 -7.89 -7.18 -2.16
N MET A 42 -8.16 -6.00 -2.70
CA MET A 42 -7.70 -4.74 -2.13
C MET A 42 -8.79 -3.68 -2.17
N PHE A 43 -8.78 -2.82 -1.17
CA PHE A 43 -9.58 -1.61 -1.11
C PHE A 43 -8.68 -0.39 -0.99
N ILE A 44 -9.05 0.69 -1.66
CA ILE A 44 -8.53 2.03 -1.41
C ILE A 44 -9.58 2.76 -0.59
N CYS A 45 -9.18 3.26 0.56
CA CYS A 45 -10.04 3.92 1.51
C CYS A 45 -9.58 5.35 1.78
N ASN A 46 -10.49 6.21 2.17
CA ASN A 46 -10.16 7.53 2.67
C ASN A 46 -9.55 7.42 4.08
N PRO A 47 -8.54 8.20 4.42
CA PRO A 47 -8.03 8.25 5.78
C PRO A 47 -9.12 8.82 6.70
N SER A 48 -9.33 8.17 7.85
CA SER A 48 -10.23 8.70 8.88
C SER A 48 -9.53 9.79 9.69
N PRO A 49 -10.21 10.91 9.99
CA PRO A 49 -9.65 11.96 10.86
C PRO A 49 -9.53 11.52 12.34
N GLY A 50 -10.13 10.41 12.70
CA GLY A 50 -10.12 9.87 14.06
C GLY A 50 -10.99 8.63 14.17
N ILE A 51 -11.03 8.03 15.36
CA ILE A 51 -11.92 6.92 15.70
C ILE A 51 -12.83 7.39 16.83
N PHE A 52 -14.13 7.30 16.61
CA PHE A 52 -15.15 7.53 17.64
C PHE A 52 -15.39 6.25 18.44
N ASP A 53 -15.93 6.37 19.67
CA ASP A 53 -16.11 5.25 20.58
C ASP A 53 -16.91 4.10 19.95
N ASN A 54 -17.98 4.41 19.20
CA ASN A 54 -18.78 3.42 18.48
C ASN A 54 -18.01 2.70 17.35
N GLN A 55 -16.97 3.30 16.81
CA GLN A 55 -16.15 2.70 15.76
C GLN A 55 -15.13 1.71 16.31
N GLN A 56 -14.73 1.84 17.58
CA GLN A 56 -13.83 0.87 18.23
C GLN A 56 -14.45 -0.53 18.28
N ASP A 57 -15.73 -0.61 18.60
CA ASP A 57 -16.47 -1.88 18.64
C ASP A 57 -16.55 -2.51 17.25
N VAL A 58 -16.87 -1.72 16.22
CA VAL A 58 -16.93 -2.19 14.83
C VAL A 58 -15.56 -2.67 14.35
N LEU A 59 -14.48 -1.96 14.72
CA LEU A 59 -13.11 -2.37 14.40
C LEU A 59 -12.75 -3.69 15.10
N ALA A 60 -13.12 -3.84 16.38
CA ALA A 60 -12.93 -5.09 17.11
C ALA A 60 -13.71 -6.26 16.50
N GLU A 61 -14.92 -6.02 16.04
CA GLU A 61 -15.72 -7.01 15.32
C GLU A 61 -15.15 -7.39 13.96
N LEU A 62 -14.51 -6.44 13.25
CA LEU A 62 -13.83 -6.74 11.99
C LEU A 62 -12.74 -7.78 12.18
N PHE A 63 -11.94 -7.67 13.24
CA PHE A 63 -10.90 -8.65 13.55
C PHE A 63 -11.43 -9.98 14.11
N LYS A 64 -12.71 -10.05 14.51
CA LYS A 64 -13.38 -11.27 14.97
C LYS A 64 -14.12 -12.02 13.85
N MET A 65 -14.13 -11.49 12.62
CA MET A 65 -14.73 -12.18 11.47
C MET A 65 -14.10 -13.55 11.26
N ASP A 66 -14.87 -14.49 10.70
CA ASP A 66 -14.43 -15.87 10.43
C ASP A 66 -13.51 -15.94 9.20
N PHE A 67 -12.29 -15.37 9.34
CA PHE A 67 -11.28 -15.49 8.31
C PHE A 67 -10.72 -16.92 8.25
N PRO A 68 -10.49 -17.48 7.05
CA PRO A 68 -9.72 -18.69 6.91
C PRO A 68 -8.37 -18.60 7.63
N ALA A 69 -7.96 -19.70 8.26
CA ALA A 69 -6.63 -19.77 8.88
C ALA A 69 -5.54 -19.41 7.86
N ASP A 70 -4.48 -18.76 8.32
CA ASP A 70 -3.38 -18.22 7.51
C ASP A 70 -3.78 -17.08 6.54
N THR A 71 -4.96 -16.47 6.71
CA THR A 71 -5.29 -15.19 6.04
C THR A 71 -4.36 -14.09 6.50
N ILE A 72 -3.93 -13.25 5.58
CA ILE A 72 -3.11 -12.08 5.85
C ILE A 72 -3.93 -10.83 5.50
N CYS A 73 -4.06 -9.93 6.46
CA CYS A 73 -4.58 -8.58 6.24
C CYS A 73 -3.42 -7.59 6.32
N GLN A 74 -3.31 -6.74 5.32
CA GLN A 74 -2.29 -5.69 5.30
C GLN A 74 -2.98 -4.34 5.14
N THR A 75 -2.76 -3.47 6.11
CA THR A 75 -3.24 -2.09 6.10
C THR A 75 -2.05 -1.17 5.90
N SER A 76 -2.14 -0.30 4.91
CA SER A 76 -1.06 0.63 4.56
C SER A 76 -1.60 2.05 4.47
N LEU A 77 -0.98 2.97 5.19
CA LEU A 77 -1.15 4.41 4.98
C LEU A 77 -0.10 4.87 3.97
N THR A 78 -0.55 5.38 2.85
CA THR A 78 0.31 5.95 1.82
C THR A 78 0.23 7.48 1.83
N ALA A 79 1.34 8.14 1.56
CA ALA A 79 1.44 9.57 1.36
C ALA A 79 2.27 9.82 0.10
N LEU A 80 1.59 9.96 -1.03
CA LEU A 80 2.22 10.02 -2.35
C LEU A 80 2.01 11.41 -2.99
N PRO A 81 2.93 11.87 -3.84
CA PRO A 81 2.83 13.17 -4.53
C PRO A 81 1.95 13.06 -5.78
N ASP A 82 0.69 12.64 -5.61
CA ASP A 82 -0.27 12.49 -6.69
C ASP A 82 -1.61 13.15 -6.33
N LEU A 83 -1.86 14.29 -6.92
CA LEU A 83 -3.13 15.00 -6.81
C LEU A 83 -3.91 15.01 -8.13
N THR A 84 -3.51 14.22 -9.12
CA THR A 84 -4.05 14.25 -10.49
C THR A 84 -5.58 14.13 -10.51
N LEU A 85 -6.13 13.11 -9.82
CA LEU A 85 -7.58 12.92 -9.76
C LEU A 85 -8.30 14.06 -9.04
N HIS A 86 -7.74 14.54 -7.91
CA HIS A 86 -8.32 15.64 -7.14
C HIS A 86 -8.33 16.92 -7.95
N LEU A 87 -7.22 17.25 -8.62
CA LEU A 87 -7.08 18.46 -9.41
C LEU A 87 -7.94 18.40 -10.68
N SER A 88 -8.04 17.23 -11.32
CA SER A 88 -8.92 17.04 -12.48
C SER A 88 -10.39 17.23 -12.12
N ALA A 89 -10.85 16.61 -11.02
CA ALA A 89 -12.22 16.78 -10.55
C ALA A 89 -12.51 18.26 -10.15
N TRP A 90 -11.56 18.89 -9.48
CA TRP A 90 -11.69 20.30 -9.07
C TRP A 90 -11.73 21.27 -10.28
N SER A 91 -10.91 21.05 -11.29
CA SER A 91 -10.90 21.87 -12.51
C SER A 91 -12.16 21.68 -13.35
N ALA A 92 -12.65 20.44 -13.49
CA ALA A 92 -13.84 20.11 -14.25
C ALA A 92 -15.10 20.82 -13.73
N VAL A 93 -15.25 20.96 -12.41
CA VAL A 93 -16.38 21.67 -11.80
C VAL A 93 -16.37 23.18 -12.14
N ARG A 94 -15.19 23.78 -12.31
CA ARG A 94 -15.04 25.22 -12.56
C ARG A 94 -15.23 25.60 -14.02
N GLY A 95 -14.77 24.77 -14.97
CA GLY A 95 -14.90 25.04 -16.40
C GLY A 95 -16.29 24.82 -16.97
N GLY A 96 -17.14 24.04 -16.31
CA GLY A 96 -18.38 23.52 -16.88
C GLY A 96 -19.58 24.48 -16.95
N ARG A 97 -19.51 25.69 -16.34
CA ARG A 97 -20.66 26.61 -16.24
C ARG A 97 -20.42 28.02 -16.78
N MET A 98 -19.23 28.29 -17.32
CA MET A 98 -18.87 29.63 -17.80
C MET A 98 -18.68 29.62 -19.32
N GLU A 99 -19.06 30.71 -19.99
CA GLU A 99 -18.91 30.87 -21.44
C GLU A 99 -18.17 32.20 -21.75
N GLY A 100 -17.59 32.27 -22.95
CA GLY A 100 -16.98 33.48 -23.48
C GLY A 100 -15.76 33.97 -22.70
N HIS A 101 -15.68 35.29 -22.47
CA HIS A 101 -14.52 35.95 -21.82
C HIS A 101 -14.33 35.55 -20.35
N ASP A 102 -15.40 35.23 -19.66
CA ASP A 102 -15.33 34.80 -18.26
C ASP A 102 -14.81 33.37 -18.14
N LYS A 103 -15.10 32.51 -19.12
CA LYS A 103 -14.49 31.18 -19.20
C LYS A 103 -12.98 31.28 -19.35
N LEU A 104 -12.51 32.15 -20.25
CA LEU A 104 -11.07 32.34 -20.48
C LEU A 104 -10.34 32.81 -19.24
N LYS A 105 -10.93 33.72 -18.45
CA LYS A 105 -10.36 34.15 -17.16
C LYS A 105 -10.36 33.02 -16.13
N ALA A 106 -11.47 32.28 -16.04
CA ALA A 106 -11.58 31.15 -15.13
C ALA A 106 -10.55 30.04 -15.45
N ASP A 107 -10.35 29.75 -16.74
CA ASP A 107 -9.37 28.76 -17.20
C ASP A 107 -7.94 29.21 -16.87
N LEU A 108 -7.59 30.50 -17.07
CA LEU A 108 -6.29 31.06 -16.69
C LEU A 108 -6.05 30.98 -15.18
N LEU A 109 -7.02 31.39 -14.35
CA LEU A 109 -6.89 31.31 -12.89
C LEU A 109 -6.78 29.86 -12.42
N THR A 110 -7.54 28.96 -13.04
CA THR A 110 -7.49 27.53 -12.76
C THR A 110 -6.10 26.97 -13.12
N GLY A 111 -5.56 27.35 -14.28
CA GLY A 111 -4.21 26.98 -14.70
C GLY A 111 -3.13 27.39 -13.69
N TYR A 112 -3.12 28.65 -13.24
CA TYR A 112 -2.17 29.12 -12.22
C TYR A 112 -2.31 28.37 -10.88
N GLN A 113 -3.52 28.01 -10.48
CA GLN A 113 -3.74 27.24 -9.26
C GLN A 113 -3.27 25.79 -9.41
N LEU A 114 -3.50 25.17 -10.57
CA LEU A 114 -3.00 23.85 -10.88
C LEU A 114 -1.46 23.81 -10.83
N ASP A 115 -0.80 24.78 -11.47
CA ASP A 115 0.67 24.91 -11.44
C ASP A 115 1.19 25.10 -10.02
N TYR A 116 0.50 25.88 -9.19
CA TYR A 116 0.85 26.07 -7.78
C TYR A 116 0.77 24.74 -7.02
N TYR A 117 -0.32 24.00 -7.17
CA TYR A 117 -0.50 22.72 -6.49
C TYR A 117 0.51 21.67 -7.00
N HIS A 118 0.76 21.61 -8.30
CA HIS A 118 1.78 20.71 -8.87
C HIS A 118 3.16 21.01 -8.32
N ARG A 119 3.58 22.27 -8.28
CA ARG A 119 4.86 22.65 -7.66
C ARG A 119 4.91 22.27 -6.18
N SER A 120 3.81 22.42 -5.46
CA SER A 120 3.73 22.11 -4.03
C SER A 120 3.82 20.60 -3.71
N LEU A 121 3.76 19.73 -4.70
CA LEU A 121 4.08 18.30 -4.54
C LEU A 121 5.59 18.04 -4.39
N HIS A 122 6.42 18.93 -4.93
CA HIS A 122 7.88 18.76 -5.03
C HIS A 122 8.65 19.86 -4.29
N GLU A 123 8.04 21.02 -4.12
CA GLU A 123 8.60 22.18 -3.45
C GLU A 123 7.80 22.51 -2.17
N PRO A 124 8.46 23.01 -1.12
CA PRO A 124 7.77 23.43 0.10
C PRO A 124 6.75 24.55 -0.17
N LEU A 125 5.58 24.45 0.44
CA LEU A 125 4.54 25.49 0.37
C LEU A 125 5.02 26.85 0.88
N LYS A 126 5.92 26.85 1.87
CA LYS A 126 6.57 28.03 2.45
C LYS A 126 8.06 27.76 2.57
N PRO A 127 8.90 28.29 1.66
CA PRO A 127 10.33 28.04 1.66
C PRO A 127 11.05 28.41 2.95
N ASP A 128 10.55 29.43 3.66
CA ASP A 128 11.23 30.01 4.83
C ASP A 128 10.92 29.31 6.15
N HIS A 129 9.87 28.52 6.24
CA HIS A 129 9.39 28.00 7.51
C HIS A 129 9.25 26.48 7.58
N ASP A 130 8.87 25.81 6.50
CA ASP A 130 8.51 24.41 6.57
C ASP A 130 8.85 23.63 5.31
N LYS A 131 9.31 22.41 5.52
CA LYS A 131 9.46 21.42 4.43
C LYS A 131 8.11 20.77 4.07
N LEU A 132 6.99 21.46 4.36
CA LEU A 132 5.65 20.94 4.11
C LEU A 132 5.37 20.91 2.60
N MET A 133 5.18 19.72 2.09
CA MET A 133 4.80 19.44 0.71
C MET A 133 3.42 18.79 0.68
N LEU A 134 2.66 19.03 -0.37
CA LEU A 134 1.37 18.38 -0.54
C LEU A 134 1.53 16.88 -0.81
N ARG A 135 0.62 16.08 -0.25
CA ARG A 135 0.58 14.64 -0.42
C ARG A 135 -0.87 14.17 -0.50
N ASP A 136 -1.13 13.17 -1.31
CA ASP A 136 -2.35 12.41 -1.27
C ASP A 136 -2.21 11.30 -0.23
N PHE A 137 -3.07 11.35 0.78
CA PHE A 137 -3.13 10.33 1.83
C PHE A 137 -4.23 9.33 1.51
N GLN A 138 -3.86 8.07 1.37
CA GLN A 138 -4.79 6.99 1.14
C GLN A 138 -4.52 5.84 2.11
N VAL A 139 -5.57 5.13 2.50
CA VAL A 139 -5.46 3.88 3.26
C VAL A 139 -5.73 2.72 2.31
N TRP A 140 -4.74 1.87 2.13
CA TRP A 140 -4.88 0.66 1.33
C TRP A 140 -5.05 -0.53 2.27
N ILE A 141 -6.12 -1.28 2.07
CA ILE A 141 -6.41 -2.47 2.87
C ILE A 141 -6.47 -3.66 1.91
N SER A 142 -5.56 -4.60 2.09
CA SER A 142 -5.49 -5.79 1.26
C SER A 142 -5.62 -7.06 2.10
N PHE A 143 -6.27 -8.05 1.53
CA PHE A 143 -6.42 -9.38 2.11
C PHE A 143 -5.82 -10.42 1.18
N SER A 144 -5.18 -11.41 1.75
CA SER A 144 -4.64 -12.56 1.03
C SER A 144 -5.07 -13.83 1.76
N ILE A 145 -5.91 -14.62 1.12
CA ILE A 145 -6.58 -15.80 1.66
C ILE A 145 -5.97 -17.05 1.03
N PRO A 146 -5.57 -18.05 1.81
CA PRO A 146 -5.02 -19.28 1.25
C PRO A 146 -6.11 -20.10 0.53
N LEU A 147 -5.74 -20.69 -0.59
CA LEU A 147 -6.55 -21.63 -1.36
C LEU A 147 -5.97 -23.03 -1.28
N LYS A 148 -6.78 -24.04 -1.54
CA LYS A 148 -6.36 -25.43 -1.65
C LYS A 148 -5.61 -25.71 -2.95
N SER A 149 -5.91 -24.96 -4.00
CA SER A 149 -5.33 -25.08 -5.34
C SER A 149 -4.99 -23.71 -5.94
N ALA A 150 -4.39 -23.69 -7.12
CA ALA A 150 -4.01 -22.46 -7.82
C ALA A 150 -5.21 -21.58 -8.20
N LEU A 151 -6.38 -22.19 -8.40
CA LEU A 151 -7.64 -21.48 -8.66
C LEU A 151 -8.62 -21.79 -7.54
N PRO A 152 -9.48 -20.83 -7.16
CA PRO A 152 -10.50 -21.05 -6.13
C PRO A 152 -11.54 -22.05 -6.61
N THR A 153 -12.00 -22.92 -5.72
CA THR A 153 -13.20 -23.71 -5.92
C THR A 153 -14.45 -22.82 -5.75
N GLU A 154 -15.60 -23.26 -6.26
CA GLU A 154 -16.86 -22.53 -6.09
C GLU A 154 -17.18 -22.24 -4.62
N MET A 155 -16.89 -23.18 -3.75
CA MET A 155 -17.12 -23.04 -2.31
C MET A 155 -16.19 -22.00 -1.67
N GLU A 156 -14.92 -21.97 -2.08
CA GLU A 156 -13.95 -20.96 -1.64
C GLU A 156 -14.34 -19.59 -2.17
N GLN A 157 -14.76 -19.49 -3.42
CA GLN A 157 -15.22 -18.24 -4.01
C GLN A 157 -16.45 -17.68 -3.29
N THR A 158 -17.49 -18.52 -3.05
CA THR A 158 -18.67 -18.10 -2.30
C THR A 158 -18.32 -17.60 -0.90
N ARG A 159 -17.38 -18.26 -0.21
CA ARG A 159 -16.91 -17.80 1.11
C ARG A 159 -16.18 -16.45 1.02
N VAL A 160 -15.33 -16.27 0.01
CA VAL A 160 -14.62 -14.99 -0.20
C VAL A 160 -15.59 -13.89 -0.55
N ASP A 161 -16.61 -14.15 -1.38
CA ASP A 161 -17.66 -13.17 -1.74
C ASP A 161 -18.44 -12.70 -0.51
N ALA A 162 -18.76 -13.60 0.40
CA ALA A 162 -19.40 -13.26 1.66
C ALA A 162 -18.51 -12.38 2.55
N LEU A 163 -17.26 -12.78 2.75
CA LEU A 163 -16.26 -11.98 3.49
C LEU A 163 -16.04 -10.60 2.87
N TYR A 164 -15.91 -10.54 1.55
CA TYR A 164 -15.71 -9.29 0.80
C TYR A 164 -16.87 -8.32 1.01
N SER A 165 -18.10 -8.82 0.93
CA SER A 165 -19.32 -8.02 1.13
C SER A 165 -19.46 -7.54 2.57
N GLU A 166 -19.17 -8.39 3.55
CA GLU A 166 -19.19 -8.05 4.98
C GLU A 166 -18.12 -6.99 5.30
N LEU A 167 -16.90 -7.14 4.76
CA LEU A 167 -15.83 -6.16 4.92
C LEU A 167 -16.22 -4.79 4.38
N ILE A 168 -16.81 -4.70 3.19
CA ILE A 168 -17.29 -3.44 2.64
C ILE A 168 -18.30 -2.78 3.58
N SER A 169 -19.25 -3.56 4.12
CA SER A 169 -20.24 -3.03 5.07
C SER A 169 -19.59 -2.46 6.32
N LYS A 170 -18.66 -3.22 6.95
CA LYS A 170 -17.95 -2.78 8.16
C LYS A 170 -17.06 -1.57 7.90
N LEU A 171 -16.33 -1.54 6.78
CA LEU A 171 -15.48 -0.40 6.41
C LEU A 171 -16.30 0.88 6.13
N ASN A 172 -17.49 0.75 5.54
CA ASN A 172 -18.42 1.87 5.39
C ASN A 172 -18.93 2.37 6.76
N THR A 173 -19.25 1.47 7.68
CA THR A 173 -19.65 1.84 9.05
C THR A 173 -18.53 2.57 9.80
N LEU A 174 -17.26 2.21 9.52
CA LEU A 174 -16.09 2.92 10.02
C LEU A 174 -15.84 4.27 9.36
N GLY A 175 -16.61 4.64 8.32
CA GLY A 175 -16.43 5.89 7.58
C GLY A 175 -15.23 5.89 6.63
N LEU A 176 -14.70 4.72 6.29
CA LEU A 176 -13.52 4.59 5.43
C LEU A 176 -13.87 4.59 3.93
N PHE A 177 -15.12 4.39 3.55
CA PHE A 177 -15.62 4.41 2.18
C PHE A 177 -14.76 3.60 1.19
N PRO A 178 -14.73 2.27 1.31
CA PRO A 178 -13.83 1.43 0.54
C PRO A 178 -14.14 1.46 -0.95
N HIS A 179 -13.13 1.78 -1.75
CA HIS A 179 -13.16 1.70 -3.20
C HIS A 179 -12.58 0.37 -3.65
N LYS A 180 -13.33 -0.38 -4.45
CA LYS A 180 -12.90 -1.69 -4.96
C LYS A 180 -11.78 -1.53 -5.97
N VAL A 181 -10.73 -2.32 -5.83
CA VAL A 181 -9.53 -2.25 -6.68
C VAL A 181 -9.57 -3.39 -7.70
N GLY A 182 -9.64 -3.05 -8.98
CA GLY A 182 -9.41 -3.96 -10.11
C GLY A 182 -7.96 -3.86 -10.61
N ALA A 183 -7.64 -4.59 -11.69
CA ALA A 183 -6.27 -4.66 -12.24
C ALA A 183 -5.69 -3.30 -12.62
N GLU A 184 -6.48 -2.45 -13.26
CA GLU A 184 -6.07 -1.10 -13.66
C GLU A 184 -5.69 -0.25 -12.45
N ASN A 185 -6.58 -0.16 -11.46
CA ASN A 185 -6.32 0.59 -10.23
C ASN A 185 -5.15 0.00 -9.44
N TRP A 186 -5.02 -1.33 -9.43
CA TRP A 186 -3.90 -1.99 -8.76
C TRP A 186 -2.57 -1.65 -9.44
N LEU A 187 -2.50 -1.74 -10.78
CA LEU A 187 -1.31 -1.32 -11.54
C LEU A 187 -0.97 0.14 -11.29
N TYR A 188 -1.97 1.01 -11.30
CA TYR A 188 -1.80 2.44 -11.02
C TYR A 188 -1.20 2.68 -9.63
N CYS A 189 -1.73 2.02 -8.59
CA CYS A 189 -1.21 2.12 -7.23
C CYS A 189 0.23 1.61 -7.11
N MET A 190 0.51 0.44 -7.70
CA MET A 190 1.85 -0.15 -7.66
C MET A 190 2.84 0.69 -8.46
N ASP A 191 2.43 1.22 -9.59
CA ASP A 191 3.27 2.06 -10.42
C ASP A 191 3.65 3.36 -9.70
N LYS A 192 2.72 4.03 -9.04
CA LYS A 192 2.99 5.20 -8.21
C LYS A 192 4.01 4.92 -7.10
N LEU A 193 3.90 3.77 -6.48
CA LEU A 193 4.77 3.37 -5.38
C LEU A 193 6.18 3.03 -5.87
N LEU A 194 6.27 2.28 -6.96
CA LEU A 194 7.53 1.71 -7.45
C LEU A 194 8.27 2.62 -8.44
N HIS A 195 7.53 3.50 -9.10
CA HIS A 195 8.05 4.39 -10.14
C HIS A 195 7.77 5.87 -9.81
N PRO A 196 8.25 6.38 -8.66
CA PRO A 196 8.06 7.78 -8.35
C PRO A 196 8.77 8.66 -9.36
N GLY A 197 8.15 9.79 -9.71
CA GLY A 197 8.70 10.78 -10.65
C GLY A 197 7.62 11.37 -11.55
N GLU A 198 7.81 12.61 -11.98
CA GLU A 198 6.85 13.35 -12.80
C GLU A 198 6.64 12.73 -14.19
N ASN A 199 7.70 12.11 -14.74
CA ASN A 199 7.67 11.49 -16.07
C ASN A 199 7.30 9.99 -16.02
N SER A 200 6.62 9.57 -14.97
CA SER A 200 6.15 8.19 -14.86
C SER A 200 4.79 8.05 -15.54
N ARG A 201 4.50 6.86 -16.10
CA ARG A 201 3.25 6.62 -16.84
C ARG A 201 1.98 6.87 -16.00
N TRP A 202 2.04 6.71 -14.68
CA TRP A 202 0.92 6.98 -13.79
C TRP A 202 0.55 8.48 -13.69
N SER A 203 1.48 9.40 -14.05
CA SER A 203 1.21 10.85 -14.02
C SER A 203 0.12 11.29 -15.00
N GLU A 204 -0.23 10.44 -15.97
CA GLU A 204 -1.35 10.64 -16.88
C GLU A 204 -2.73 10.34 -16.24
N GLY A 205 -2.73 9.84 -15.00
CA GLY A 205 -3.95 9.57 -14.23
C GLY A 205 -4.55 8.17 -14.43
N HIS A 206 -3.99 7.36 -15.33
CA HIS A 206 -4.41 5.98 -15.56
C HIS A 206 -3.24 5.11 -16.02
N VAL A 207 -3.39 3.80 -15.92
CA VAL A 207 -2.45 2.81 -16.43
C VAL A 207 -3.22 1.72 -17.15
N GLU A 208 -3.04 1.60 -18.45
CA GLU A 208 -3.69 0.56 -19.25
C GLU A 208 -3.22 -0.85 -18.85
N VAL A 209 -4.18 -1.78 -18.79
CA VAL A 209 -3.91 -3.20 -18.51
C VAL A 209 -3.80 -3.97 -19.81
N ASN A 210 -2.67 -4.63 -20.02
CA ASN A 210 -2.50 -5.58 -21.10
C ASN A 210 -2.93 -6.98 -20.64
N THR A 211 -4.08 -7.44 -21.11
CA THR A 211 -4.65 -8.76 -20.75
C THR A 211 -3.86 -9.96 -21.24
N MET A 212 -2.88 -9.76 -22.14
CA MET A 212 -2.02 -10.83 -22.66
C MET A 212 -0.76 -11.06 -21.83
N ARG A 213 -0.51 -10.21 -20.83
CA ARG A 213 0.66 -10.28 -19.94
C ARG A 213 0.23 -10.41 -18.51
N ARG A 214 1.03 -11.11 -17.71
CA ARG A 214 0.81 -11.19 -16.27
C ARG A 214 0.84 -9.80 -15.66
N LEU A 215 0.02 -9.60 -14.65
CA LEU A 215 -0.16 -8.29 -14.03
C LEU A 215 1.15 -7.74 -13.42
N ASN A 216 1.91 -8.59 -12.72
CA ASN A 216 3.20 -8.20 -12.14
C ASN A 216 4.29 -7.92 -13.20
N GLU A 217 4.26 -8.59 -14.36
CA GLU A 217 5.21 -8.32 -15.45
C GLU A 217 5.01 -6.92 -16.06
N GLN A 218 3.81 -6.36 -15.95
CA GLN A 218 3.47 -5.03 -16.46
C GLN A 218 4.09 -3.91 -15.61
N LEU A 219 4.59 -4.22 -14.42
CA LEU A 219 5.36 -3.30 -13.58
C LEU A 219 6.80 -3.11 -14.07
N ASN A 220 7.27 -3.92 -15.01
CA ASN A 220 8.61 -3.77 -15.58
C ASN A 220 8.60 -2.67 -16.64
N VAL A 221 9.12 -1.49 -16.29
CA VAL A 221 9.21 -0.34 -17.20
C VAL A 221 10.54 -0.41 -17.98
N PRO A 222 10.51 -0.35 -19.33
CA PRO A 222 11.72 -0.29 -20.12
C PRO A 222 12.61 0.89 -19.74
N GLY A 223 13.95 0.69 -19.75
CA GLY A 223 14.91 1.76 -19.42
C GLY A 223 15.07 2.04 -17.93
N ARG A 224 14.30 1.39 -17.04
CA ARG A 224 14.44 1.54 -15.59
C ARG A 224 15.22 0.36 -15.00
N LYS A 225 16.27 0.68 -14.24
CA LYS A 225 17.07 -0.32 -13.51
C LYS A 225 16.85 -0.18 -12.02
N TYR A 226 16.79 -1.32 -11.35
CA TYR A 226 16.71 -1.39 -9.89
C TYR A 226 17.98 -1.99 -9.34
N THR A 227 18.51 -1.37 -8.30
CA THR A 227 19.70 -1.85 -7.60
C THR A 227 19.37 -2.04 -6.13
N VAL A 228 19.57 -3.25 -5.65
CA VAL A 228 19.40 -3.61 -4.24
C VAL A 228 20.79 -3.77 -3.64
N THR A 229 21.08 -3.01 -2.59
CA THR A 229 22.27 -3.14 -1.76
C THR A 229 21.86 -3.51 -0.35
N GLU A 230 22.80 -3.80 0.53
CA GLU A 230 22.52 -4.16 1.93
C GLU A 230 21.63 -3.12 2.66
N ASN A 231 21.78 -1.83 2.31
CA ASN A 231 21.13 -0.73 3.03
C ASN A 231 20.18 0.10 2.18
N ASN A 232 20.16 -0.09 0.85
CA ASN A 232 19.43 0.76 -0.07
C ASN A 232 18.78 -0.05 -1.19
N PHE A 233 17.60 0.38 -1.56
CA PHE A 233 16.97 0.05 -2.83
C PHE A 233 16.92 1.32 -3.65
N SER A 234 17.44 1.30 -4.88
CA SER A 234 17.40 2.45 -5.77
C SER A 234 16.83 2.09 -7.14
N SER A 235 16.16 3.04 -7.74
CA SER A 235 15.64 3.00 -9.10
C SER A 235 16.36 4.06 -9.92
N THR A 236 16.93 3.67 -11.05
CA THR A 236 17.57 4.58 -12.00
C THR A 236 16.84 4.50 -13.32
N THR A 237 16.39 5.64 -13.82
CA THR A 237 15.77 5.77 -15.16
C THR A 237 16.79 6.44 -16.06
N GLN A 238 17.05 5.85 -17.22
CA GLN A 238 17.83 6.45 -18.29
C GLN A 238 16.87 6.85 -19.41
N SER A 239 16.66 8.14 -19.61
CA SER A 239 15.90 8.68 -20.73
C SER A 239 16.73 9.83 -21.34
N ASN A 240 17.05 9.72 -22.63
CA ASN A 240 17.62 10.78 -23.50
C ASN A 240 18.41 11.85 -22.73
N ASP A 241 19.61 11.52 -22.24
CA ASP A 241 20.56 12.42 -21.55
C ASP A 241 20.25 12.79 -20.09
N VAL A 242 19.12 12.38 -19.52
CA VAL A 242 18.82 12.60 -18.10
C VAL A 242 18.79 11.26 -17.37
N SER A 243 19.69 11.12 -16.40
CA SER A 243 19.70 9.99 -15.47
C SER A 243 19.04 10.42 -14.17
N GLU A 244 17.82 9.96 -13.93
CA GLU A 244 17.14 10.20 -12.66
C GLU A 244 17.32 8.99 -11.74
N GLN A 245 17.91 9.22 -10.56
CA GLN A 245 18.07 8.19 -9.54
C GLN A 245 17.19 8.50 -8.32
N ARG A 246 16.42 7.52 -7.90
CA ARG A 246 15.56 7.58 -6.70
C ARG A 246 15.98 6.50 -5.71
N PHE A 247 16.02 6.86 -4.44
CA PHE A 247 16.38 5.97 -3.36
C PHE A 247 15.16 5.63 -2.51
N PHE A 248 15.05 4.36 -2.15
CA PHE A 248 14.02 3.86 -1.26
C PHE A 248 14.70 3.34 0.01
N LYS A 249 14.11 3.62 1.15
CA LYS A 249 14.59 3.13 2.43
C LYS A 249 13.45 2.45 3.17
N GLN A 250 13.69 1.23 3.61
CA GLN A 250 12.77 0.52 4.50
C GLN A 250 13.21 0.74 5.94
N LEU A 251 12.26 1.08 6.80
CA LEU A 251 12.43 1.20 8.23
C LEU A 251 11.51 0.20 8.91
N SER A 252 12.03 -0.51 9.91
CA SER A 252 11.25 -1.43 10.73
C SER A 252 11.25 -0.96 12.18
N VAL A 253 10.12 -1.16 12.86
CA VAL A 253 10.03 -0.85 14.30
C VAL A 253 10.82 -1.92 15.07
N VAL A 254 11.87 -1.50 15.76
CA VAL A 254 12.73 -2.39 16.55
C VAL A 254 12.17 -2.57 17.96
N LYS A 255 11.58 -1.51 18.52
CA LYS A 255 11.01 -1.52 19.87
C LYS A 255 9.69 -0.76 19.85
N PHE A 256 8.62 -1.43 20.25
CA PHE A 256 7.33 -0.80 20.46
C PHE A 256 7.30 -0.14 21.84
N PRO A 257 6.69 1.04 21.99
CA PRO A 257 6.38 1.60 23.30
C PRO A 257 5.37 0.71 24.03
N GLU A 258 5.30 0.80 25.36
CA GLU A 258 4.32 0.05 26.14
C GLU A 258 2.87 0.37 25.76
N TYR A 259 2.65 1.62 25.34
CA TYR A 259 1.34 2.09 24.86
C TYR A 259 1.51 2.73 23.48
N VAL A 260 0.72 2.26 22.54
CA VAL A 260 0.58 2.88 21.21
C VAL A 260 -0.77 3.59 21.20
N ASN A 261 -0.76 4.90 21.12
CA ASN A 261 -1.95 5.71 20.95
C ASN A 261 -1.91 6.42 19.58
N PHE A 262 -3.01 7.06 19.23
CA PHE A 262 -3.12 7.83 17.98
C PHE A 262 -2.05 8.91 17.83
N GLY A 263 -1.62 9.52 18.92
CA GLY A 263 -0.60 10.55 18.92
C GLY A 263 0.77 10.07 18.46
N CYS A 264 1.12 8.80 18.68
CA CYS A 264 2.41 8.25 18.26
C CYS A 264 2.59 8.29 16.73
N MET A 265 1.52 8.02 15.96
CA MET A 265 1.56 8.06 14.50
C MET A 265 1.38 9.48 13.98
N TYR A 266 0.61 10.31 14.68
CA TYR A 266 0.39 11.70 14.32
C TYR A 266 1.72 12.48 14.24
N GLU A 267 2.63 12.27 15.18
CA GLU A 267 3.95 12.91 15.18
C GLU A 267 4.79 12.59 13.92
N LEU A 268 4.65 11.39 13.38
CA LEU A 268 5.39 10.98 12.18
C LEU A 268 4.79 11.55 10.89
N VAL A 269 3.47 11.70 10.85
CA VAL A 269 2.72 11.98 9.62
C VAL A 269 2.36 13.46 9.51
N VAL A 270 1.94 14.10 10.59
CA VAL A 270 1.29 15.42 10.56
C VAL A 270 1.92 16.45 11.48
N ASN A 271 2.89 16.09 12.32
CA ASN A 271 3.46 17.02 13.29
C ASN A 271 4.34 18.10 12.63
N TRP A 272 3.66 19.00 11.94
CA TRP A 272 4.27 20.16 11.27
C TRP A 272 4.76 21.24 12.25
N MET A 273 4.26 21.26 13.50
CA MET A 273 4.70 22.23 14.51
C MET A 273 6.10 21.96 15.06
N ASN A 274 6.52 20.70 15.12
CA ASN A 274 7.81 20.32 15.70
C ASN A 274 8.85 19.81 14.69
N GLY A 275 8.57 19.75 13.42
CA GLY A 275 9.43 19.52 12.25
C GLY A 275 10.51 18.44 12.30
N ARG A 276 10.92 18.01 13.48
CA ARG A 276 12.08 17.13 13.68
C ARG A 276 11.76 15.63 13.46
N LYS A 277 10.50 15.24 13.57
CA LYS A 277 10.08 13.82 13.49
C LYS A 277 9.19 13.51 12.30
N THR A 278 8.69 14.52 11.59
CA THR A 278 7.78 14.34 10.47
C THR A 278 8.51 13.82 9.23
N ILE A 279 7.92 12.84 8.56
CA ILE A 279 8.41 12.31 7.30
C ILE A 279 7.92 13.22 6.17
N PHE A 280 8.82 13.98 5.55
CA PHE A 280 8.49 14.90 4.45
C PHE A 280 8.54 14.25 3.07
N SER A 281 9.32 13.19 2.90
CA SER A 281 9.36 12.41 1.65
C SER A 281 8.09 11.59 1.47
N PRO A 282 7.73 11.18 0.23
CA PRO A 282 6.71 10.18 0.01
C PRO A 282 6.99 8.93 0.84
N PHE A 283 5.94 8.35 1.44
CA PHE A 283 6.11 7.17 2.30
C PHE A 283 4.90 6.25 2.25
N MET A 284 5.12 5.02 2.70
CA MET A 284 4.08 4.05 3.00
C MET A 284 4.39 3.43 4.36
N ILE A 285 3.41 3.47 5.27
CA ILE A 285 3.47 2.80 6.57
C ILE A 285 2.54 1.61 6.50
N THR A 286 3.08 0.41 6.72
CA THR A 286 2.32 -0.83 6.57
C THR A 286 2.27 -1.58 7.89
N GLN A 287 1.07 -2.04 8.26
CA GLN A 287 0.82 -2.99 9.32
C GLN A 287 0.26 -4.28 8.73
N THR A 288 0.81 -5.40 9.14
CA THR A 288 0.37 -6.72 8.69
C THR A 288 -0.20 -7.51 9.87
N VAL A 289 -1.40 -8.04 9.71
CA VAL A 289 -2.06 -8.93 10.66
C VAL A 289 -2.18 -10.30 10.02
N HIS A 290 -1.71 -11.31 10.71
CA HIS A 290 -1.80 -12.71 10.31
C HIS A 290 -2.86 -13.44 11.18
N PHE A 291 -3.90 -13.95 10.54
CA PHE A 291 -4.94 -14.73 11.20
C PHE A 291 -4.49 -16.19 11.31
N ALA A 292 -3.76 -16.50 12.38
CA ALA A 292 -3.22 -17.83 12.60
C ALA A 292 -4.34 -18.85 12.96
N ASP A 293 -4.11 -20.12 12.63
CA ASP A 293 -4.95 -21.22 13.13
C ASP A 293 -4.90 -21.27 14.67
N PRO A 294 -6.05 -21.09 15.38
CA PRO A 294 -6.07 -21.05 16.83
C PRO A 294 -5.51 -22.33 17.47
N LEU A 295 -5.76 -23.49 16.85
CA LEU A 295 -5.27 -24.79 17.36
C LEU A 295 -3.76 -24.94 17.19
N LYS A 296 -3.23 -24.46 16.07
CA LYS A 296 -1.80 -24.44 15.82
C LYS A 296 -1.10 -23.46 16.78
N LEU A 297 -1.67 -22.26 16.95
CA LEU A 297 -1.14 -21.25 17.86
C LEU A 297 -1.12 -21.75 19.31
N ALA A 298 -2.20 -22.41 19.77
CA ALA A 298 -2.26 -22.99 21.10
C ALA A 298 -1.17 -24.07 21.31
N ARG A 299 -0.96 -24.97 20.32
CA ARG A 299 0.10 -25.98 20.37
C ARG A 299 1.49 -25.37 20.40
N ASP A 300 1.75 -24.37 19.55
CA ASP A 300 3.02 -23.68 19.51
C ASP A 300 3.30 -22.93 20.82
N ASN A 301 2.30 -22.26 21.41
CA ASN A 301 2.44 -21.59 22.72
C ASN A 301 2.79 -22.59 23.84
N VAL A 302 2.17 -23.76 23.86
CA VAL A 302 2.53 -24.81 24.83
C VAL A 302 3.98 -25.27 24.63
N ARG A 303 4.40 -25.47 23.36
CA ARG A 303 5.77 -25.86 23.03
C ARG A 303 6.78 -24.79 23.44
N TYR A 304 6.51 -23.52 23.16
CA TYR A 304 7.38 -22.41 23.55
C TYR A 304 7.50 -22.27 25.08
N LYS A 305 6.36 -22.37 25.81
CA LYS A 305 6.40 -22.39 27.28
C LYS A 305 7.25 -23.55 27.82
N ALA A 306 7.14 -24.73 27.24
CA ALA A 306 7.94 -25.88 27.65
C ALA A 306 9.44 -25.66 27.38
N ILE A 307 9.82 -25.06 26.27
CA ILE A 307 11.20 -24.70 25.95
C ILE A 307 11.73 -23.64 26.89
N THR A 308 10.97 -22.57 27.13
CA THR A 308 11.37 -21.49 28.04
C THR A 308 11.55 -21.99 29.46
N ASN A 309 10.65 -22.85 29.95
CA ASN A 309 10.77 -23.47 31.27
C ASN A 309 12.01 -24.37 31.37
N LYS A 310 12.35 -25.12 30.32
CA LYS A 310 13.60 -25.91 30.29
C LYS A 310 14.85 -25.02 30.29
N GLN A 311 14.84 -23.91 29.56
CA GLN A 311 15.95 -22.97 29.56
C GLN A 311 16.11 -22.24 30.91
N ALA A 312 15.00 -21.90 31.57
CA ALA A 312 15.02 -21.29 32.90
C ALA A 312 15.52 -22.26 34.01
N SER A 313 15.46 -23.56 33.76
CA SER A 313 15.94 -24.59 34.71
C SER A 313 17.42 -24.99 34.52
N ILE A 314 18.11 -24.44 33.52
CA ILE A 314 19.55 -24.64 33.35
C ILE A 314 20.26 -23.68 34.28
N PRO A 315 21.01 -24.17 35.29
CA PRO A 315 21.78 -23.28 36.16
C PRO A 315 22.81 -22.56 35.31
N THR A 316 22.76 -21.21 35.36
CA THR A 316 23.83 -20.39 34.77
C THR A 316 25.06 -20.59 35.65
N VAL A 317 25.95 -21.46 35.24
CA VAL A 317 27.27 -21.55 35.83
C VAL A 317 28.03 -20.32 35.33
N LEU A 318 27.99 -19.26 36.18
CA LEU A 318 28.89 -18.13 36.02
C LEU A 318 30.31 -18.61 36.41
N THR A 319 31.14 -18.81 35.43
CA THR A 319 32.59 -18.86 35.59
C THR A 319 33.19 -17.49 35.36
#